data_1bb10c773fc61ee3a8199bf159498952
#
_entry.id   1bb10c773fc61ee3a8199bf159498952
#
_cell.length_a   1.000
_cell.length_b   1.000
_cell.length_c   1.000
_cell.angle_alpha   90.00
_cell.angle_beta   90.00
_cell.angle_gamma   90.00
#
_symmetry.space_group_name_H-M   'P 1'
#
loop_
_entity.id
_entity.type
_entity.pdbx_description
1 polymer ?
#
loop_
_entity_poly.entity_id
_entity_poly.type
_entity_poly.pdbx_seq_one_letter_code
_entity_poly.pdbx_strand_id
1 'polypeptide(L)'
;MNIHRSPLCGRNFEYYSEDPLIAGKTGAAMVRGIQSRNVAASVKHFCCNNKETCRFESDSRVSERALREIYLKGFEIVVKEADPWTIMSSYNIVNGQRDSENKDLLTGILRDEWGFGGLVTTDWWNHAEQYLEIQAGNDVKMGCGYPERLRKDYEAGRITRDELAVSAKRVLELILKVD
;
A
#
# COMPACT_ATOMS: atom_id res chain seq x y z
N MET A 1 -3.61 9.70 0.62
CA MET A 1 -4.70 9.34 1.58
C MET A 1 -4.31 9.49 3.05
N ASN A 2 -3.01 9.66 3.35
CA ASN A 2 -2.60 9.90 4.73
C ASN A 2 -3.23 11.19 5.27
N ILE A 3 -3.51 11.25 6.57
CA ILE A 3 -4.11 12.44 7.19
C ILE A 3 -3.08 13.57 7.36
N HIS A 4 -3.53 14.82 7.35
CA HIS A 4 -2.74 16.01 7.68
C HIS A 4 -2.46 16.07 9.19
N ARG A 5 -1.59 15.20 9.70
CA ARG A 5 -1.27 15.17 11.15
C ARG A 5 -0.46 16.37 11.61
N SER A 6 0.44 16.86 10.77
CA SER A 6 1.33 17.98 11.07
C SER A 6 1.43 18.90 9.87
N PRO A 7 1.35 20.23 10.07
CA PRO A 7 1.54 21.19 8.97
C PRO A 7 2.95 21.16 8.38
N LEU A 8 3.91 20.57 9.10
CA LEU A 8 5.31 20.44 8.65
C LEU A 8 5.55 19.22 7.77
N CYS A 9 4.55 18.38 7.53
CA CYS A 9 4.69 17.26 6.59
C CYS A 9 4.79 17.78 5.15
N GLY A 10 5.91 17.53 4.47
CA GLY A 10 6.21 18.03 3.13
C GLY A 10 5.29 17.50 2.02
N ARG A 11 4.40 16.54 2.29
CA ARG A 11 3.47 15.93 1.33
C ARG A 11 2.01 16.21 1.62
N ASN A 12 1.67 17.13 2.54
CA ASN A 12 0.28 17.51 2.81
C ASN A 12 -0.46 18.00 1.55
N PHE A 13 0.25 18.59 0.58
CA PHE A 13 -0.34 19.10 -0.66
C PHE A 13 -1.00 18.02 -1.53
N GLU A 14 -0.66 16.75 -1.35
CA GLU A 14 -1.23 15.62 -2.09
C GLU A 14 -2.22 14.78 -1.27
N TYR A 15 -2.53 15.19 -0.04
CA TYR A 15 -3.50 14.56 0.84
C TYR A 15 -4.73 15.45 1.01
N TYR A 16 -5.85 14.90 1.47
CA TYR A 16 -7.13 15.60 1.40
C TYR A 16 -7.52 16.33 2.68
N SER A 17 -7.26 15.75 3.87
CA SER A 17 -7.74 16.30 5.15
C SER A 17 -6.97 15.76 6.35
N GLU A 18 -7.11 16.42 7.48
CA GLU A 18 -6.75 15.90 8.81
C GLU A 18 -7.80 14.93 9.34
N ASP A 19 -9.05 15.05 8.86
CA ASP A 19 -10.16 14.17 9.22
C ASP A 19 -10.17 12.94 8.31
N PRO A 20 -10.05 11.70 8.86
CA PRO A 20 -10.02 10.48 8.07
C PRO A 20 -11.33 10.20 7.33
N LEU A 21 -12.48 10.67 7.84
CA LEU A 21 -13.75 10.53 7.14
C LEU A 21 -13.78 11.39 5.88
N ILE A 22 -13.40 12.67 5.98
CA ILE A 22 -13.33 13.59 4.85
C ILE A 22 -12.29 13.08 3.84
N ALA A 23 -11.10 12.68 4.30
CA ALA A 23 -10.06 12.12 3.45
C ALA A 23 -10.55 10.87 2.71
N GLY A 24 -11.22 9.95 3.43
CA GLY A 24 -11.76 8.71 2.85
C GLY A 24 -12.85 8.96 1.82
N LYS A 25 -13.83 9.79 2.13
CA LYS A 25 -14.95 10.12 1.21
C LYS A 25 -14.46 10.84 -0.06
N THR A 26 -13.55 11.81 0.09
CA THR A 26 -12.94 12.52 -1.04
C THR A 26 -12.13 11.58 -1.91
N GLY A 27 -11.29 10.73 -1.27
CA GLY A 27 -10.51 9.71 -1.97
C GLY A 27 -11.38 8.71 -2.72
N ALA A 28 -12.47 8.24 -2.11
CA ALA A 28 -13.42 7.32 -2.75
C ALA A 28 -14.08 7.97 -3.99
N ALA A 29 -14.47 9.24 -3.90
CA ALA A 29 -15.01 9.97 -5.04
C ALA A 29 -13.98 10.12 -6.17
N MET A 30 -12.71 10.42 -5.83
CA MET A 30 -11.63 10.53 -6.81
C MET A 30 -11.37 9.19 -7.51
N VAL A 31 -11.30 8.08 -6.75
CA VAL A 31 -11.12 6.74 -7.30
C VAL A 31 -12.23 6.39 -8.29
N ARG A 32 -13.50 6.61 -7.92
CA ARG A 32 -14.64 6.37 -8.82
C ARG A 32 -14.55 7.22 -10.10
N GLY A 33 -14.16 8.49 -9.97
CA GLY A 33 -13.98 9.38 -11.12
C GLY A 33 -12.90 8.92 -12.08
N ILE A 34 -11.72 8.52 -11.57
CA ILE A 34 -10.61 8.01 -12.38
C ILE A 34 -10.99 6.68 -13.05
N GLN A 35 -11.54 5.74 -12.26
CA GLN A 35 -11.87 4.40 -12.76
C GLN A 35 -13.06 4.38 -13.73
N SER A 36 -13.91 5.40 -13.71
CA SER A 36 -14.97 5.56 -14.72
C SER A 36 -14.44 5.79 -16.15
N ARG A 37 -13.13 6.05 -16.28
CA ARG A 37 -12.44 6.20 -17.56
C ARG A 37 -11.53 5.02 -17.89
N ASN A 38 -11.75 3.89 -17.28
CA ASN A 38 -10.95 2.68 -17.41
C ASN A 38 -9.46 2.89 -17.07
N VAL A 39 -9.16 3.75 -16.09
CA VAL A 39 -7.82 4.01 -15.59
C VAL A 39 -7.72 3.54 -14.15
N ALA A 40 -6.74 2.72 -13.84
CA ALA A 40 -6.50 2.24 -12.48
C ALA A 40 -6.06 3.40 -11.56
N ALA A 41 -6.85 3.68 -10.53
CA ALA A 41 -6.44 4.60 -9.48
C ALA A 41 -5.52 3.89 -8.49
N SER A 42 -4.39 4.53 -8.12
CA SER A 42 -3.48 4.01 -7.10
C SER A 42 -3.56 4.84 -5.83
N VAL A 43 -4.17 4.26 -4.81
CA VAL A 43 -4.36 4.93 -3.51
C VAL A 43 -3.10 4.85 -2.67
N LYS A 44 -2.58 5.98 -2.18
CA LYS A 44 -1.28 6.05 -1.51
C LYS A 44 -1.23 7.02 -0.34
N HIS A 45 -0.25 6.88 0.57
CA HIS A 45 0.66 5.74 0.74
C HIS A 45 0.15 4.92 1.91
N PHE A 46 -0.10 3.66 1.71
CA PHE A 46 -0.62 2.75 2.73
C PHE A 46 0.56 2.16 3.52
N CYS A 47 0.72 2.51 4.83
CA CYS A 47 -0.02 3.50 5.61
C CYS A 47 0.91 4.34 6.51
N CYS A 48 0.33 5.28 7.27
CA CYS A 48 1.03 6.06 8.31
C CYS A 48 2.20 6.93 7.81
N ASN A 49 2.26 7.29 6.54
CA ASN A 49 3.29 8.19 6.00
C ASN A 49 2.93 9.65 6.27
N ASN A 50 3.08 10.10 7.54
CA ASN A 50 2.74 11.43 8.00
C ASN A 50 3.97 12.31 8.29
N LYS A 51 5.18 11.85 7.90
CA LYS A 51 6.44 12.57 8.10
C LYS A 51 7.42 12.21 6.99
N GLU A 52 7.98 13.24 6.34
CA GLU A 52 8.95 13.06 5.25
C GLU A 52 10.41 13.07 5.73
N THR A 53 10.71 13.66 6.90
CA THR A 53 12.07 13.64 7.46
C THR A 53 12.47 12.21 7.81
N CYS A 54 13.57 11.73 7.21
CA CYS A 54 14.07 10.35 7.37
C CYS A 54 12.99 9.30 7.10
N ARG A 55 12.20 9.48 6.05
CA ARG A 55 10.99 8.68 5.76
C ARG A 55 11.24 7.18 5.59
N PHE A 56 12.44 6.76 5.20
CA PHE A 56 12.80 5.34 5.07
C PHE A 56 13.04 4.63 6.42
N GLU A 57 13.40 5.40 7.45
CA GLU A 57 13.73 4.91 8.80
C GLU A 57 12.74 5.39 9.87
N SER A 58 11.82 6.27 9.49
CA SER A 58 10.81 6.81 10.40
C SER A 58 9.86 5.71 10.86
N ASP A 59 9.82 5.46 12.17
CA ASP A 59 8.93 4.47 12.79
C ASP A 59 7.69 5.16 13.38
N SER A 60 6.55 4.95 12.76
CA SER A 60 5.25 5.43 13.21
C SER A 60 4.74 4.56 14.36
N ARG A 61 5.04 4.97 15.60
CA ARG A 61 4.57 4.29 16.80
C ARG A 61 3.13 4.67 17.10
N VAL A 62 2.23 3.71 17.01
CA VAL A 62 0.79 3.95 17.09
C VAL A 62 0.08 2.78 17.77
N SER A 63 -0.91 3.06 18.64
CA SER A 63 -1.74 2.02 19.23
C SER A 63 -2.66 1.42 18.18
N GLU A 64 -3.09 0.17 18.37
CA GLU A 64 -4.03 -0.52 17.47
C GLU A 64 -5.31 0.30 17.26
N ARG A 65 -5.85 0.88 18.32
CA ARG A 65 -7.04 1.72 18.25
C ARG A 65 -6.82 2.95 17.36
N ALA A 66 -5.74 3.70 17.58
CA ALA A 66 -5.44 4.89 16.79
C ALA A 66 -5.11 4.53 15.33
N LEU A 67 -4.42 3.42 15.11
CA LEU A 67 -4.13 2.89 13.78
C LEU A 67 -5.43 2.68 12.99
N ARG A 68 -6.39 1.95 13.57
CA ARG A 68 -7.66 1.62 12.91
C ARG A 68 -8.63 2.79 12.79
N GLU A 69 -8.77 3.59 13.85
CA GLU A 69 -9.78 4.66 13.88
C GLU A 69 -9.34 5.92 13.13
N ILE A 70 -8.03 6.14 12.95
CA ILE A 70 -7.48 7.36 12.36
C ILE A 70 -6.67 7.05 11.09
N TYR A 71 -5.56 6.33 11.20
CA TYR A 71 -4.59 6.22 10.11
C TYR A 71 -5.02 5.30 8.98
N LEU A 72 -5.74 4.23 9.30
CA LEU A 72 -6.28 3.28 8.34
C LEU A 72 -7.70 3.64 7.88
N LYS A 73 -8.45 4.43 8.66
CA LYS A 73 -9.87 4.69 8.42
C LYS A 73 -10.16 5.27 7.04
N GLY A 74 -9.36 6.22 6.58
CA GLY A 74 -9.52 6.79 5.25
C GLY A 74 -9.34 5.75 4.13
N PHE A 75 -8.35 4.86 4.28
CA PHE A 75 -8.12 3.76 3.34
C PHE A 75 -9.25 2.73 3.37
N GLU A 76 -9.73 2.35 4.55
CA GLU A 76 -10.87 1.44 4.71
C GLU A 76 -12.10 1.95 3.94
N ILE A 77 -12.42 3.23 4.10
CA ILE A 77 -13.55 3.86 3.39
C ILE A 77 -13.36 3.76 1.87
N VAL A 78 -12.16 4.08 1.37
CA VAL A 78 -11.87 4.02 -0.06
C VAL A 78 -11.98 2.59 -0.60
N VAL A 79 -11.42 1.62 0.11
CA VAL A 79 -11.49 0.21 -0.30
C VAL A 79 -12.94 -0.27 -0.36
N LYS A 80 -13.71 -0.04 0.71
CA LYS A 80 -15.08 -0.54 0.81
C LYS A 80 -16.09 0.20 -0.08
N GLU A 81 -15.86 1.48 -0.37
CA GLU A 81 -16.83 2.30 -1.11
C GLU A 81 -16.49 2.53 -2.59
N ALA A 82 -15.23 2.34 -2.99
CA ALA A 82 -14.79 2.67 -4.33
C ALA A 82 -14.00 1.56 -5.03
N ASP A 83 -13.67 0.46 -4.34
CA ASP A 83 -12.92 -0.69 -4.88
C ASP A 83 -11.74 -0.24 -5.76
N PRO A 84 -10.70 0.41 -5.18
CA PRO A 84 -9.56 0.87 -5.95
C PRO A 84 -8.84 -0.31 -6.59
N TRP A 85 -8.42 -0.16 -7.84
CA TRP A 85 -7.75 -1.27 -8.56
C TRP A 85 -6.30 -1.45 -8.12
N THR A 86 -5.68 -0.38 -7.59
CA THR A 86 -4.34 -0.48 -7.02
C THR A 86 -4.18 0.32 -5.73
N ILE A 87 -3.24 -0.11 -4.90
CA ILE A 87 -2.78 0.60 -3.70
C ILE A 87 -1.25 0.62 -3.71
N MET A 88 -0.66 1.69 -3.19
CA MET A 88 0.79 1.80 -3.01
C MET A 88 1.14 1.73 -1.53
N SER A 89 1.98 0.75 -1.15
CA SER A 89 2.54 0.66 0.21
C SER A 89 3.55 1.79 0.47
N SER A 90 3.74 2.15 1.73
CA SER A 90 4.57 3.30 2.11
C SER A 90 6.00 2.93 2.46
N TYR A 91 6.87 3.95 2.60
CA TYR A 91 8.29 3.76 2.95
C TYR A 91 8.55 3.45 4.40
N ASN A 92 7.74 4.05 5.28
CA ASN A 92 8.01 4.10 6.71
C ASN A 92 7.87 2.75 7.40
N ILE A 93 8.35 2.74 8.63
CA ILE A 93 8.15 1.64 9.56
C ILE A 93 6.87 1.93 10.35
N VAL A 94 6.11 0.90 10.69
CA VAL A 94 4.93 0.96 11.55
C VAL A 94 5.14 -0.02 12.69
N ASN A 95 5.21 0.50 13.92
CA ASN A 95 5.42 -0.30 15.14
C ASN A 95 6.61 -1.28 15.06
N GLY A 96 7.70 -0.84 14.42
CA GLY A 96 8.93 -1.62 14.32
C GLY A 96 9.06 -2.51 13.09
N GLN A 97 8.01 -2.62 12.26
CA GLN A 97 8.05 -3.38 11.01
C GLN A 97 7.92 -2.45 9.80
N ARG A 98 8.75 -2.66 8.76
CA ARG A 98 8.65 -1.90 7.51
C ARG A 98 7.28 -2.15 6.86
N ASP A 99 6.60 -1.09 6.48
CA ASP A 99 5.23 -1.15 6.00
C ASP A 99 5.07 -2.08 4.78
N SER A 100 5.98 -1.96 3.81
CA SER A 100 5.94 -2.82 2.61
C SER A 100 6.26 -4.31 2.88
N GLU A 101 6.80 -4.66 4.05
CA GLU A 101 7.05 -6.02 4.50
C GLU A 101 6.04 -6.48 5.58
N ASN A 102 5.03 -5.65 5.88
CA ASN A 102 4.09 -5.90 6.97
C ASN A 102 2.88 -6.70 6.48
N LYS A 103 2.96 -8.02 6.71
CA LYS A 103 1.90 -8.96 6.30
C LYS A 103 0.57 -8.71 7.04
N ASP A 104 0.61 -8.28 8.30
CA ASP A 104 -0.61 -8.00 9.06
C ASP A 104 -1.37 -6.81 8.47
N LEU A 105 -0.64 -5.79 7.98
CA LEU A 105 -1.24 -4.65 7.30
C LEU A 105 -1.72 -5.00 5.88
N LEU A 106 -0.84 -5.56 5.04
CA LEU A 106 -1.09 -5.72 3.61
C LEU A 106 -1.97 -6.94 3.29
N THR A 107 -1.83 -8.02 4.04
CA THR A 107 -2.68 -9.21 3.88
C THR A 107 -3.79 -9.21 4.90
N GLY A 108 -3.47 -9.18 6.20
CA GLY A 108 -4.46 -9.32 7.26
C GLY A 108 -5.54 -8.23 7.20
N ILE A 109 -5.14 -6.96 7.28
CA ILE A 109 -6.12 -5.86 7.32
C ILE A 109 -6.64 -5.52 5.92
N LEU A 110 -5.73 -5.22 4.98
CA LEU A 110 -6.13 -4.71 3.67
C LEU A 110 -6.90 -5.75 2.86
N ARG A 111 -6.40 -7.01 2.77
CA ARG A 111 -7.01 -8.04 1.93
C ARG A 111 -8.07 -8.86 2.67
N ASP A 112 -7.72 -9.42 3.83
CA ASP A 112 -8.60 -10.39 4.50
C ASP A 112 -9.76 -9.70 5.23
N GLU A 113 -9.52 -8.60 5.96
CA GLU A 113 -10.58 -7.89 6.67
C GLU A 113 -11.40 -6.97 5.75
N TRP A 114 -10.77 -6.24 4.83
CA TRP A 114 -11.48 -5.27 3.99
C TRP A 114 -11.89 -5.79 2.62
N GLY A 115 -11.36 -6.94 2.20
CA GLY A 115 -11.70 -7.58 0.93
C GLY A 115 -11.02 -6.95 -0.28
N PHE A 116 -9.87 -6.28 -0.12
CA PHE A 116 -9.14 -5.69 -1.24
C PHE A 116 -8.60 -6.77 -2.18
N GLY A 117 -9.15 -6.83 -3.40
CA GLY A 117 -8.74 -7.79 -4.45
C GLY A 117 -7.73 -7.25 -5.45
N GLY A 118 -7.39 -5.97 -5.39
CA GLY A 118 -6.54 -5.31 -6.38
C GLY A 118 -5.04 -5.56 -6.20
N LEU A 119 -4.26 -4.87 -7.03
CA LEU A 119 -2.80 -4.92 -7.04
C LEU A 119 -2.20 -3.98 -5.98
N VAL A 120 -1.19 -4.45 -5.24
CA VAL A 120 -0.37 -3.59 -4.39
C VAL A 120 1.00 -3.37 -5.04
N THR A 121 1.38 -2.11 -5.19
CA THR A 121 2.72 -1.71 -5.62
C THR A 121 3.49 -1.10 -4.45
N THR A 122 4.82 -1.24 -4.46
CA THR A 122 5.65 -0.53 -3.48
C THR A 122 5.82 0.94 -3.89
N ASP A 123 6.20 1.80 -2.97
CA ASP A 123 6.79 3.10 -3.33
C ASP A 123 8.21 2.91 -3.91
N TRP A 124 8.77 3.95 -4.59
CA TRP A 124 9.98 3.86 -5.41
C TRP A 124 11.25 3.61 -4.58
N TRP A 125 12.04 2.61 -5.01
CA TRP A 125 13.37 2.32 -4.43
C TRP A 125 13.39 2.24 -2.91
N ASN A 126 12.36 1.64 -2.32
CA ASN A 126 12.35 1.37 -0.88
C ASN A 126 13.47 0.39 -0.51
N HIS A 127 13.87 0.39 0.77
CA HIS A 127 14.97 -0.41 1.30
C HIS A 127 14.57 -1.83 1.75
N ALA A 128 13.40 -2.30 1.32
CA ALA A 128 12.85 -3.59 1.70
C ALA A 128 13.41 -4.76 0.87
N GLU A 129 13.37 -5.96 1.46
CA GLU A 129 13.69 -7.20 0.78
C GLU A 129 12.51 -7.64 -0.10
N GLN A 130 12.75 -7.79 -1.42
CA GLN A 130 11.65 -8.03 -2.37
C GLN A 130 10.85 -9.30 -2.09
N TYR A 131 11.49 -10.37 -1.61
CA TYR A 131 10.78 -11.61 -1.28
C TYR A 131 9.85 -11.42 -0.07
N LEU A 132 10.25 -10.62 0.95
CA LEU A 132 9.39 -10.28 2.09
C LEU A 132 8.21 -9.41 1.67
N GLU A 133 8.43 -8.46 0.76
CA GLU A 133 7.36 -7.64 0.21
C GLU A 133 6.30 -8.48 -0.50
N ILE A 134 6.71 -9.45 -1.31
CA ILE A 134 5.79 -10.37 -1.99
C ILE A 134 5.01 -11.20 -0.97
N GLN A 135 5.69 -11.75 0.04
CA GLN A 135 5.06 -12.52 1.12
C GLN A 135 4.10 -11.69 1.97
N ALA A 136 4.38 -10.39 2.10
CA ALA A 136 3.49 -9.48 2.79
C ALA A 136 2.24 -9.11 1.96
N GLY A 137 2.30 -9.20 0.64
CA GLY A 137 1.15 -8.94 -0.23
C GLY A 137 1.35 -7.84 -1.27
N ASN A 138 2.60 -7.32 -1.46
CA ASN A 138 2.93 -6.50 -2.63
C ASN A 138 3.08 -7.37 -3.87
N ASP A 139 2.74 -6.80 -5.01
CA ASP A 139 2.74 -7.49 -6.29
C ASP A 139 3.77 -6.89 -7.26
N VAL A 140 4.05 -5.60 -7.18
CA VAL A 140 5.00 -4.90 -8.04
C VAL A 140 5.99 -4.08 -7.22
N LYS A 141 7.29 -4.30 -7.44
CA LYS A 141 8.35 -3.45 -6.87
C LYS A 141 8.64 -2.28 -7.79
N MET A 142 8.35 -1.06 -7.31
CA MET A 142 8.53 0.14 -8.10
C MET A 142 9.95 0.71 -8.03
N GLY A 143 10.23 1.48 -9.03
CA GLY A 143 11.35 1.93 -9.74
C GLY A 143 11.89 0.87 -10.68
N CYS A 144 12.50 -0.16 -10.16
CA CYS A 144 12.89 -1.38 -10.86
C CYS A 144 12.88 -2.53 -9.87
N GLY A 145 12.45 -3.69 -10.30
CA GLY A 145 12.62 -4.92 -9.53
C GLY A 145 14.09 -5.36 -9.51
N TYR A 146 14.37 -6.34 -8.67
CA TYR A 146 15.68 -6.97 -8.60
C TYR A 146 15.57 -8.46 -8.97
N PRO A 147 15.32 -8.80 -10.25
CA PRO A 147 14.98 -10.15 -10.69
C PRO A 147 16.08 -11.17 -10.36
N GLU A 148 17.34 -10.78 -10.48
CA GLU A 148 18.47 -11.67 -10.14
C GLU A 148 18.56 -11.95 -8.64
N ARG A 149 18.20 -10.98 -7.80
CA ARG A 149 18.16 -11.16 -6.34
C ARG A 149 16.98 -12.06 -5.98
N LEU A 150 15.79 -11.77 -6.54
CA LEU A 150 14.60 -12.57 -6.32
C LEU A 150 14.77 -14.02 -6.77
N ARG A 151 15.48 -14.27 -7.88
CA ARG A 151 15.84 -15.62 -8.34
C ARG A 151 16.72 -16.35 -7.31
N LYS A 152 17.74 -15.68 -6.76
CA LYS A 152 18.57 -16.26 -5.70
C LYS A 152 17.75 -16.55 -4.42
N ASP A 153 16.79 -15.70 -4.09
CA ASP A 153 15.89 -15.92 -2.96
C ASP A 153 15.01 -17.16 -3.19
N TYR A 154 14.53 -17.35 -4.40
CA TYR A 154 13.79 -18.55 -4.80
C TYR A 154 14.65 -19.81 -4.78
N GLU A 155 15.85 -19.79 -5.36
CA GLU A 155 16.82 -20.90 -5.34
C GLU A 155 17.22 -21.28 -3.91
N ALA A 156 17.29 -20.31 -3.00
CA ALA A 156 17.57 -20.51 -1.57
C ALA A 156 16.34 -20.95 -0.76
N GLY A 157 15.16 -21.10 -1.38
CA GLY A 157 13.91 -21.51 -0.71
C GLY A 157 13.29 -20.44 0.20
N ARG A 158 13.68 -19.16 0.06
CA ARG A 158 13.11 -18.05 0.85
C ARG A 158 11.72 -17.62 0.35
N ILE A 159 11.43 -17.88 -0.91
CA ILE A 159 10.11 -17.64 -1.52
C ILE A 159 9.74 -18.82 -2.41
N THR A 160 8.46 -19.13 -2.47
CA THR A 160 7.92 -20.26 -3.23
C THR A 160 7.40 -19.84 -4.60
N ARG A 161 7.23 -20.81 -5.51
CA ARG A 161 6.59 -20.58 -6.80
C ARG A 161 5.13 -20.12 -6.64
N ASP A 162 4.42 -20.64 -5.66
CA ASP A 162 3.01 -20.31 -5.44
C ASP A 162 2.86 -18.85 -4.96
N GLU A 163 3.73 -18.37 -4.09
CA GLU A 163 3.75 -16.96 -3.66
C GLU A 163 4.02 -16.03 -4.86
N LEU A 164 4.98 -16.37 -5.71
CA LEU A 164 5.26 -15.63 -6.95
C LEU A 164 4.07 -15.65 -7.92
N ALA A 165 3.41 -16.81 -8.05
CA ALA A 165 2.26 -16.97 -8.93
C ALA A 165 1.04 -16.14 -8.48
N VAL A 166 0.81 -16.02 -7.16
CA VAL A 166 -0.25 -15.16 -6.61
C VAL A 166 -0.02 -13.70 -6.98
N SER A 167 1.22 -13.22 -6.84
CA SER A 167 1.58 -11.85 -7.22
C SER A 167 1.42 -11.61 -8.73
N ALA A 168 1.97 -12.51 -9.55
CA ALA A 168 1.84 -12.43 -11.02
C ALA A 168 0.38 -12.47 -11.48
N LYS A 169 -0.47 -13.29 -10.85
CA LYS A 169 -1.90 -13.37 -11.14
C LYS A 169 -2.57 -12.01 -10.98
N ARG A 170 -2.32 -11.29 -9.87
CA ARG A 170 -2.92 -9.97 -9.63
C ARG A 170 -2.49 -8.92 -10.65
N VAL A 171 -1.25 -9.00 -11.14
CA VAL A 171 -0.78 -8.15 -12.24
C VAL A 171 -1.56 -8.44 -13.53
N LEU A 172 -1.74 -9.72 -13.89
CA LEU A 172 -2.49 -10.12 -15.06
C LEU A 172 -3.97 -9.73 -14.95
N GLU A 173 -4.58 -9.90 -13.79
CA GLU A 173 -5.97 -9.49 -13.52
C GLU A 173 -6.16 -7.98 -13.71
N LEU A 174 -5.18 -7.16 -13.26
CA LEU A 174 -5.23 -5.71 -13.51
C LEU A 174 -5.12 -5.40 -15.03
N ILE A 175 -4.19 -6.04 -15.75
CA ILE A 175 -4.04 -5.86 -17.20
C ILE A 175 -5.37 -6.15 -17.89
N LEU A 176 -5.98 -7.30 -17.63
CA LEU A 176 -7.27 -7.69 -18.20
C LEU A 176 -8.43 -6.76 -17.80
N LYS A 177 -8.31 -6.07 -16.69
CA LYS A 177 -9.35 -5.14 -16.20
C LYS A 177 -9.29 -3.77 -16.88
N VAL A 178 -8.13 -3.36 -17.37
CA VAL A 178 -7.92 -2.05 -18.02
C VAL A 178 -7.92 -2.13 -19.56
N ASP A 179 -7.87 -3.35 -20.13
CA ASP A 179 -8.01 -3.61 -21.55
C ASP A 179 -9.48 -3.46 -21.98
#